data_98868cb650dd44cc364fa2d2eb65eb82
#
_entry.id   98868cb650dd44cc364fa2d2eb65eb82
#
_cell.length_a   1.000
_cell.length_b   1.000
_cell.length_c   1.000
_cell.angle_alpha   90.00
_cell.angle_beta   90.00
_cell.angle_gamma   90.00
#
_symmetry.space_group_name_H-M   'P 1'
#
loop_
_entity.id
_entity.type
_entity.pdbx_description
1 polymer ?
#
loop_
_entity_poly.entity_id
_entity_poly.type
_entity_poly.pdbx_seq_one_letter_code
_entity_poly.pdbx_strand_id
1 'polypeptide(L)'
;MIETRLIVDANNHLGEGPLWDVKEQRLYWIDSTAAEISSCRADGSDIRRYFVPRHIGSMALRERGGAVVALANGLHFYDFETQTVKLIADPESDDPETRFNDGKVDRRGRFIAGTMAYDFDRYDADRGQRSSRSGALYRLDTNGAVTRLDGGISCSNGPCWSPDNRTFYFTDTYDKQMYAYDYDIETGAVANRRVFASARDMAGTFDGATVDAEGYVWSALVFGGRVLRFAPDGKLDRVVEFPVRNLTSVMFGGPNLDILFVATMGRPMWGIPQKERDKGGLFAITGLGVKGLPEPRFAG
;
A
#
# COMPACT_ATOMS: atom_id res chain seq x y z
N MET A 1 6.99 8.79 -24.50
CA MET A 1 6.21 9.88 -23.87
C MET A 1 5.47 9.25 -22.69
N ILE A 2 5.47 9.92 -21.53
CA ILE A 2 4.71 9.44 -20.35
C ILE A 2 3.24 9.70 -20.61
N GLU A 3 2.40 8.67 -20.41
CA GLU A 3 0.95 8.75 -20.57
C GLU A 3 0.25 8.20 -19.32
N THR A 4 -0.74 8.93 -18.82
CA THR A 4 -1.60 8.51 -17.70
C THR A 4 -3.01 8.25 -18.23
N ARG A 5 -3.55 7.06 -17.98
CA ARG A 5 -4.87 6.64 -18.45
C ARG A 5 -5.70 6.05 -17.31
N LEU A 6 -6.98 6.44 -17.21
CA LEU A 6 -7.96 5.73 -16.42
C LEU A 6 -8.21 4.35 -17.06
N ILE A 7 -8.02 3.27 -16.32
CA ILE A 7 -8.26 1.90 -16.81
C ILE A 7 -9.53 1.28 -16.22
N VAL A 8 -9.92 1.68 -15.00
CA VAL A 8 -11.19 1.29 -14.39
C VAL A 8 -11.80 2.49 -13.69
N ASP A 9 -13.02 2.87 -14.07
CA ASP A 9 -13.86 3.80 -13.32
C ASP A 9 -14.48 3.04 -12.12
N ALA A 10 -13.62 2.76 -11.12
CA ALA A 10 -13.96 1.87 -10.01
C ALA A 10 -14.84 2.55 -8.98
N ASN A 11 -14.83 3.89 -8.95
CA ASN A 11 -15.54 4.70 -7.96
C ASN A 11 -15.25 4.24 -6.52
N ASN A 12 -13.99 3.85 -6.26
CA ASN A 12 -13.56 3.42 -4.93
C ASN A 12 -13.76 4.54 -3.91
N HIS A 13 -14.30 4.20 -2.77
CA HIS A 13 -14.37 5.11 -1.64
C HIS A 13 -12.97 5.39 -1.07
N LEU A 14 -12.17 4.33 -0.85
CA LEU A 14 -10.75 4.38 -0.52
C LEU A 14 -10.02 3.26 -1.28
N GLY A 15 -9.73 3.51 -2.57
CA GLY A 15 -8.96 2.57 -3.39
C GLY A 15 -7.52 2.51 -2.90
N GLU A 16 -6.98 1.28 -2.69
CA GLU A 16 -5.69 1.04 -2.08
C GLU A 16 -5.01 -0.22 -2.61
N GLY A 17 -3.73 -0.38 -2.25
CA GLY A 17 -2.97 -1.60 -2.37
C GLY A 17 -3.00 -2.28 -3.75
N PRO A 18 -2.72 -1.57 -4.87
CA PRO A 18 -2.62 -2.25 -6.16
C PRO A 18 -1.52 -3.30 -6.10
N LEU A 19 -1.82 -4.51 -6.58
CA LEU A 19 -0.93 -5.67 -6.57
C LEU A 19 -1.02 -6.38 -7.91
N TRP A 20 0.09 -6.43 -8.65
CA TRP A 20 0.17 -7.19 -9.89
C TRP A 20 0.65 -8.62 -9.63
N ASP A 21 -0.16 -9.60 -9.99
CA ASP A 21 0.24 -11.01 -9.94
C ASP A 21 0.77 -11.47 -11.29
N VAL A 22 2.06 -11.81 -11.32
CA VAL A 22 2.74 -12.27 -12.55
C VAL A 22 2.30 -13.66 -12.99
N LYS A 23 1.79 -14.51 -12.08
CA LYS A 23 1.32 -15.86 -12.44
C LYS A 23 -0.03 -15.82 -13.15
N GLU A 24 -0.96 -15.02 -12.66
CA GLU A 24 -2.31 -14.90 -13.21
C GLU A 24 -2.43 -13.79 -14.27
N GLN A 25 -1.40 -12.92 -14.40
CA GLN A 25 -1.42 -11.74 -15.24
C GLN A 25 -2.65 -10.87 -14.92
N ARG A 26 -2.85 -10.61 -13.62
CA ARG A 26 -3.97 -9.84 -13.08
C ARG A 26 -3.51 -8.77 -12.11
N LEU A 27 -4.20 -7.66 -12.16
CA LEU A 27 -4.10 -6.59 -11.18
C LEU A 27 -5.20 -6.78 -10.14
N TYR A 28 -4.79 -6.77 -8.87
CA TYR A 28 -5.68 -6.74 -7.72
C TYR A 28 -5.59 -5.37 -7.06
N TRP A 29 -6.64 -4.93 -6.40
CA TRP A 29 -6.66 -3.76 -5.50
C TRP A 29 -7.78 -3.92 -4.49
N ILE A 30 -7.82 -3.07 -3.49
CA ILE A 30 -8.88 -3.06 -2.49
C ILE A 30 -9.62 -1.72 -2.49
N ASP A 31 -10.90 -1.73 -2.12
CA ASP A 31 -11.56 -0.57 -1.54
C ASP A 31 -11.60 -0.77 -0.02
N SER A 32 -10.71 -0.08 0.67
CA SER A 32 -10.43 -0.32 2.07
C SER A 32 -11.67 -0.14 2.95
N THR A 33 -12.44 0.91 2.74
CA THR A 33 -13.64 1.24 3.54
C THR A 33 -14.90 0.53 3.08
N ALA A 34 -14.99 0.19 1.77
CA ALA A 34 -16.09 -0.63 1.25
C ALA A 34 -15.92 -2.12 1.56
N ALA A 35 -14.77 -2.53 2.13
CA ALA A 35 -14.43 -3.91 2.44
C ALA A 35 -14.51 -4.82 1.19
N GLU A 36 -13.94 -4.34 0.08
CA GLU A 36 -13.96 -5.00 -1.21
C GLU A 36 -12.54 -5.29 -1.70
N ILE A 37 -12.33 -6.46 -2.28
CA ILE A 37 -11.17 -6.81 -3.10
C ILE A 37 -11.64 -6.86 -4.54
N SER A 38 -10.96 -6.18 -5.43
CA SER A 38 -11.24 -6.20 -6.85
C SER A 38 -10.04 -6.70 -7.66
N SER A 39 -10.28 -7.22 -8.86
CA SER A 39 -9.21 -7.56 -9.80
C SER A 39 -9.63 -7.37 -11.26
N CYS A 40 -8.65 -7.12 -12.14
CA CYS A 40 -8.87 -7.00 -13.57
C CYS A 40 -7.63 -7.43 -14.37
N ARG A 41 -7.73 -7.43 -15.71
CA ARG A 41 -6.58 -7.50 -16.61
C ARG A 41 -5.82 -6.18 -16.63
N ALA A 42 -4.61 -6.15 -17.19
CA ALA A 42 -3.79 -4.94 -17.27
C ALA A 42 -4.45 -3.77 -18.00
N ASP A 43 -5.37 -4.04 -18.89
CA ASP A 43 -6.15 -3.04 -19.66
C ASP A 43 -7.42 -2.55 -18.96
N GLY A 44 -7.74 -3.10 -17.77
CA GLY A 44 -8.94 -2.84 -16.98
C GLY A 44 -10.12 -3.76 -17.31
N SER A 45 -9.98 -4.70 -18.23
CA SER A 45 -11.02 -5.66 -18.57
C SER A 45 -11.14 -6.82 -17.58
N ASP A 46 -12.19 -7.64 -17.67
CA ASP A 46 -12.43 -8.84 -16.83
C ASP A 46 -12.41 -8.49 -15.33
N ILE A 47 -13.22 -7.51 -14.93
CA ILE A 47 -13.31 -7.07 -13.54
C ILE A 47 -14.02 -8.14 -12.71
N ARG A 48 -13.43 -8.48 -11.56
CA ARG A 48 -14.02 -9.38 -10.55
C ARG A 48 -14.01 -8.66 -9.21
N ARG A 49 -15.03 -8.92 -8.38
CA ARG A 49 -15.21 -8.31 -7.06
C ARG A 49 -15.46 -9.39 -6.02
N TYR A 50 -14.87 -9.19 -4.84
CA TYR A 50 -14.94 -10.09 -3.70
C TYR A 50 -15.09 -9.25 -2.43
N PHE A 51 -15.82 -9.75 -1.45
CA PHE A 51 -16.12 -9.00 -0.24
C PHE A 51 -15.46 -9.64 0.97
N VAL A 52 -15.03 -8.81 1.89
CA VAL A 52 -14.52 -9.21 3.20
C VAL A 52 -15.42 -8.65 4.31
N PRO A 53 -15.45 -9.25 5.51
CA PRO A 53 -16.44 -8.88 6.52
C PRO A 53 -16.18 -7.56 7.22
N ARG A 54 -15.00 -6.95 7.04
CA ARG A 54 -14.56 -5.74 7.74
C ARG A 54 -13.65 -4.91 6.85
N HIS A 55 -13.38 -3.70 7.30
CA HIS A 55 -12.37 -2.81 6.74
C HIS A 55 -11.07 -3.58 6.44
N ILE A 56 -10.53 -3.42 5.22
CA ILE A 56 -9.33 -4.09 4.76
C ILE A 56 -8.22 -3.07 4.55
N GLY A 57 -7.07 -3.27 5.17
CA GLY A 57 -5.91 -2.40 5.01
C GLY A 57 -5.01 -2.82 3.85
N SER A 58 -4.80 -4.11 3.68
CA SER A 58 -3.93 -4.65 2.63
C SER A 58 -4.17 -6.14 2.40
N MET A 59 -3.63 -6.64 1.29
CA MET A 59 -3.68 -8.05 0.95
C MET A 59 -2.44 -8.52 0.18
N ALA A 60 -2.19 -9.82 0.20
CA ALA A 60 -1.30 -10.47 -0.73
C ALA A 60 -1.85 -11.84 -1.13
N LEU A 61 -1.63 -12.26 -2.37
CA LEU A 61 -1.98 -13.62 -2.80
C LEU A 61 -1.07 -14.64 -2.11
N ARG A 62 -1.57 -15.87 -1.91
CA ARG A 62 -0.83 -16.96 -1.32
C ARG A 62 -0.32 -17.93 -2.39
N GLU A 63 0.83 -18.55 -2.12
CA GLU A 63 1.35 -19.64 -2.97
C GLU A 63 0.39 -20.84 -2.99
N ARG A 64 -0.31 -21.08 -1.90
CA ARG A 64 -1.25 -22.21 -1.71
C ARG A 64 -2.69 -21.90 -2.11
N GLY A 65 -2.91 -20.77 -2.81
CA GLY A 65 -4.24 -20.26 -3.18
C GLY A 65 -4.87 -19.37 -2.11
N GLY A 66 -5.86 -18.58 -2.55
CA GLY A 66 -6.46 -17.53 -1.72
C GLY A 66 -5.52 -16.36 -1.47
N ALA A 67 -5.78 -15.62 -0.40
CA ALA A 67 -4.98 -14.48 0.01
C ALA A 67 -4.70 -14.48 1.52
N VAL A 68 -3.68 -13.75 1.95
CA VAL A 68 -3.58 -13.19 3.29
C VAL A 68 -4.13 -11.77 3.23
N VAL A 69 -4.98 -11.41 4.18
CA VAL A 69 -5.60 -10.09 4.28
C VAL A 69 -5.39 -9.50 5.67
N ALA A 70 -5.04 -8.23 5.72
CA ALA A 70 -4.94 -7.46 6.95
C ALA A 70 -6.26 -6.69 7.14
N LEU A 71 -7.12 -7.20 7.99
CA LEU A 71 -8.41 -6.60 8.31
C LEU A 71 -8.31 -5.72 9.56
N ALA A 72 -9.36 -4.96 9.84
CA ALA A 72 -9.40 -4.11 11.04
C ALA A 72 -9.18 -4.88 12.35
N ASN A 73 -9.47 -6.18 12.38
CA ASN A 73 -9.36 -7.06 13.54
C ASN A 73 -8.33 -8.18 13.35
N GLY A 74 -7.21 -7.88 12.71
CA GLY A 74 -6.09 -8.81 12.61
C GLY A 74 -5.83 -9.36 11.21
N LEU A 75 -4.90 -10.30 11.14
CA LEU A 75 -4.45 -10.96 9.93
C LEU A 75 -5.25 -12.23 9.70
N HIS A 76 -5.74 -12.43 8.49
CA HIS A 76 -6.59 -13.56 8.14
C HIS A 76 -6.14 -14.22 6.85
N PHE A 77 -6.42 -15.50 6.70
CA PHE A 77 -6.52 -16.13 5.38
C PHE A 77 -7.88 -15.83 4.76
N TYR A 78 -7.90 -15.64 3.46
CA TYR A 78 -9.10 -15.37 2.67
C TYR A 78 -9.20 -16.39 1.53
N ASP A 79 -10.40 -16.93 1.34
CA ASP A 79 -10.74 -17.85 0.25
C ASP A 79 -11.64 -17.11 -0.76
N PHE A 80 -11.19 -17.03 -2.03
CA PHE A 80 -11.92 -16.30 -3.08
C PHE A 80 -13.18 -17.04 -3.59
N GLU A 81 -13.26 -18.38 -3.44
CA GLU A 81 -14.42 -19.13 -3.90
C GLU A 81 -15.58 -19.00 -2.91
N THR A 82 -15.28 -19.18 -1.63
CA THR A 82 -16.29 -19.14 -0.56
C THR A 82 -16.49 -17.74 0.03
N GLN A 83 -15.57 -16.81 -0.25
CA GLN A 83 -15.49 -15.47 0.33
C GLN A 83 -15.48 -15.47 1.88
N THR A 84 -14.80 -16.45 2.45
CA THR A 84 -14.67 -16.61 3.90
C THR A 84 -13.28 -16.23 4.38
N VAL A 85 -13.20 -15.80 5.65
CA VAL A 85 -11.95 -15.46 6.33
C VAL A 85 -11.69 -16.43 7.47
N LYS A 86 -10.41 -16.73 7.71
CA LYS A 86 -9.95 -17.49 8.87
C LYS A 86 -8.87 -16.69 9.59
N LEU A 87 -9.12 -16.33 10.84
CA LEU A 87 -8.14 -15.60 11.66
C LEU A 87 -6.83 -16.38 11.79
N ILE A 88 -5.73 -15.69 11.58
CA ILE A 88 -4.36 -16.15 11.85
C ILE A 88 -3.93 -15.60 13.21
N ALA A 89 -3.92 -14.27 13.35
CA ALA A 89 -3.55 -13.56 14.58
C ALA A 89 -4.12 -12.15 14.59
N ASP A 90 -4.42 -11.64 15.78
CA ASP A 90 -4.72 -10.24 16.04
C ASP A 90 -3.76 -9.72 17.11
N PRO A 91 -2.63 -9.09 16.71
CA PRO A 91 -1.62 -8.64 17.65
C PRO A 91 -2.02 -7.39 18.44
N GLU A 92 -3.13 -6.74 18.08
CA GLU A 92 -3.66 -5.55 18.75
C GLU A 92 -5.10 -5.76 19.24
N SER A 93 -5.47 -7.02 19.55
CA SER A 93 -6.81 -7.40 20.03
C SER A 93 -7.28 -6.62 21.27
N ASP A 94 -6.34 -6.11 22.06
CA ASP A 94 -6.61 -5.32 23.28
C ASP A 94 -6.75 -3.81 23.00
N ASP A 95 -6.49 -3.36 21.77
CA ASP A 95 -6.58 -1.97 21.34
C ASP A 95 -7.60 -1.79 20.20
N PRO A 96 -8.89 -1.60 20.51
CA PRO A 96 -9.94 -1.42 19.48
C PRO A 96 -9.84 -0.08 18.74
N GLU A 97 -8.96 0.81 19.14
CA GLU A 97 -8.70 2.11 18.51
C GLU A 97 -7.68 2.03 17.35
N THR A 98 -7.12 0.84 17.10
CA THR A 98 -6.21 0.60 15.99
C THR A 98 -6.81 -0.34 14.94
N ARG A 99 -6.25 -0.29 13.75
CA ARG A 99 -6.52 -1.22 12.66
C ARG A 99 -5.30 -1.41 11.77
N PHE A 100 -5.23 -2.54 11.08
CA PHE A 100 -4.26 -2.70 10.01
C PHE A 100 -4.49 -1.70 8.86
N ASN A 101 -3.39 -1.29 8.24
CA ASN A 101 -3.35 -0.49 7.03
C ASN A 101 -2.46 -1.20 5.98
N ASP A 102 -1.58 -0.49 5.30
CA ASP A 102 -0.82 -1.03 4.19
C ASP A 102 0.13 -2.18 4.59
N GLY A 103 0.33 -3.09 3.66
CA GLY A 103 1.18 -4.27 3.85
C GLY A 103 1.59 -4.90 2.54
N LYS A 104 2.74 -5.57 2.54
CA LYS A 104 3.34 -6.22 1.36
C LYS A 104 4.17 -7.44 1.76
N VAL A 105 4.42 -8.34 0.81
CA VAL A 105 5.23 -9.55 1.02
C VAL A 105 6.69 -9.28 0.69
N ASP A 106 7.60 -9.76 1.55
CA ASP A 106 9.03 -9.73 1.27
C ASP A 106 9.46 -10.87 0.33
N ARG A 107 10.71 -10.86 -0.11
CA ARG A 107 11.23 -11.85 -1.08
C ARG A 107 11.42 -13.27 -0.48
N ARG A 108 11.16 -13.47 0.82
CA ARG A 108 11.08 -14.77 1.50
C ARG A 108 9.64 -15.22 1.74
N GLY A 109 8.66 -14.48 1.21
CA GLY A 109 7.25 -14.82 1.33
C GLY A 109 6.61 -14.52 2.68
N ARG A 110 7.19 -13.63 3.50
CA ARG A 110 6.62 -13.15 4.76
C ARG A 110 5.80 -11.87 4.50
N PHE A 111 4.67 -11.73 5.17
CA PHE A 111 3.82 -10.54 5.00
C PHE A 111 4.14 -9.52 6.08
N ILE A 112 4.55 -8.32 5.67
CA ILE A 112 4.77 -7.19 6.56
C ILE A 112 3.62 -6.21 6.38
N ALA A 113 2.92 -5.89 7.48
CA ALA A 113 1.82 -4.94 7.50
C ALA A 113 1.90 -4.07 8.76
N GLY A 114 1.49 -2.84 8.65
CA GLY A 114 1.46 -1.94 9.78
C GLY A 114 0.06 -1.52 10.16
N THR A 115 -0.06 -0.94 11.34
CA THR A 115 -1.32 -0.45 11.89
C THR A 115 -1.34 1.08 11.99
N MET A 116 -2.52 1.62 12.20
CA MET A 116 -2.80 3.03 12.43
C MET A 116 -4.02 3.18 13.33
N ALA A 117 -4.29 4.40 13.82
CA ALA A 117 -5.54 4.68 14.51
C ALA A 117 -6.76 4.35 13.63
N TYR A 118 -7.77 3.70 14.22
CA TYR A 118 -8.95 3.23 13.49
C TYR A 118 -9.79 4.36 12.91
N ASP A 119 -9.97 5.42 13.71
CA ASP A 119 -10.82 6.53 13.32
C ASP A 119 -10.05 7.58 12.51
N PHE A 120 -10.14 7.42 11.21
CA PHE A 120 -9.54 8.33 10.24
C PHE A 120 -10.21 9.72 10.25
N ASP A 121 -11.47 9.81 10.66
CA ASP A 121 -12.25 11.05 10.63
C ASP A 121 -12.03 11.90 11.89
N ARG A 122 -11.42 11.34 12.95
CA ARG A 122 -10.98 12.07 14.14
C ARG A 122 -9.69 12.89 13.95
N TYR A 123 -9.09 12.89 12.76
CA TYR A 123 -8.05 13.85 12.49
C TYR A 123 -8.67 15.25 12.50
N ASP A 124 -8.58 15.91 13.65
CA ASP A 124 -9.00 17.28 13.82
C ASP A 124 -7.95 18.21 13.18
N ALA A 125 -8.20 18.58 11.93
CA ALA A 125 -7.35 19.49 11.18
C ALA A 125 -7.16 20.86 11.88
N ASP A 126 -8.14 21.26 12.71
CA ASP A 126 -8.10 22.54 13.42
C ASP A 126 -7.18 22.51 14.65
N ARG A 127 -6.86 21.35 15.18
CA ARG A 127 -6.07 21.23 16.40
C ARG A 127 -4.61 20.87 16.20
N GLY A 128 -4.19 20.51 15.00
CA GLY A 128 -2.82 20.05 14.75
C GLY A 128 -2.45 18.83 15.61
N GLN A 129 -3.45 18.19 16.23
CA GLN A 129 -3.26 16.98 17.01
C GLN A 129 -2.99 15.84 16.04
N ARG A 130 -1.78 15.37 16.07
CA ARG A 130 -1.39 14.12 15.44
C ARG A 130 -2.30 13.03 15.98
N SER A 131 -2.81 12.18 15.08
CA SER A 131 -3.39 10.91 15.46
C SER A 131 -2.48 10.22 16.48
N SER A 132 -3.05 9.50 17.43
CA SER A 132 -2.25 8.75 18.40
C SER A 132 -1.19 7.94 17.66
N ARG A 133 0.05 7.98 18.10
CA ARG A 133 1.14 7.13 17.57
C ARG A 133 1.02 5.72 18.15
N SER A 134 -0.18 5.16 18.10
CA SER A 134 -0.51 3.83 18.63
C SER A 134 -0.17 2.71 17.65
N GLY A 135 0.02 3.04 16.36
CA GLY A 135 0.32 2.06 15.33
C GLY A 135 1.71 1.43 15.48
N ALA A 136 1.84 0.26 14.89
CA ALA A 136 3.05 -0.55 14.88
C ALA A 136 3.25 -1.22 13.51
N LEU A 137 4.43 -1.79 13.31
CA LEU A 137 4.77 -2.59 12.15
C LEU A 137 4.92 -4.05 12.59
N TYR A 138 4.27 -4.96 11.88
CA TYR A 138 4.26 -6.38 12.16
C TYR A 138 4.74 -7.19 10.97
N ARG A 139 5.40 -8.31 11.24
CA ARG A 139 5.75 -9.34 10.28
C ARG A 139 5.00 -10.62 10.62
N LEU A 140 4.26 -11.13 9.66
CA LEU A 140 3.67 -12.46 9.67
C LEU A 140 4.61 -13.42 8.95
N ASP A 141 5.15 -14.37 9.68
CA ASP A 141 6.00 -15.42 9.14
C ASP A 141 5.17 -16.53 8.45
N THR A 142 5.79 -17.30 7.59
CA THR A 142 5.13 -18.35 6.80
C THR A 142 4.55 -19.50 7.65
N ASN A 143 4.96 -19.62 8.89
CA ASN A 143 4.42 -20.56 9.87
C ASN A 143 3.27 -19.98 10.72
N GLY A 144 2.85 -18.74 10.46
CA GLY A 144 1.78 -18.06 11.20
C GLY A 144 2.22 -17.27 12.43
N ALA A 145 3.50 -17.29 12.78
CA ALA A 145 4.02 -16.46 13.87
C ALA A 145 4.01 -14.97 13.49
N VAL A 146 3.66 -14.11 14.46
CA VAL A 146 3.66 -12.66 14.29
C VAL A 146 4.72 -12.03 15.17
N THR A 147 5.53 -11.15 14.58
CA THR A 147 6.58 -10.40 15.28
C THR A 147 6.34 -8.92 15.10
N ARG A 148 6.35 -8.14 16.18
CA ARG A 148 6.36 -6.68 16.11
C ARG A 148 7.77 -6.22 15.75
N LEU A 149 7.89 -5.43 14.66
CA LEU A 149 9.15 -4.93 14.14
C LEU A 149 9.48 -3.52 14.66
N ASP A 150 8.48 -2.64 14.72
CA ASP A 150 8.61 -1.25 15.17
C ASP A 150 7.29 -0.74 15.74
N GLY A 151 7.26 0.46 16.30
CA GLY A 151 6.08 1.09 16.87
C GLY A 151 6.17 2.61 16.93
N GLY A 152 5.16 3.23 17.55
CA GLY A 152 5.06 4.69 17.60
C GLY A 152 4.77 5.29 16.22
N ILE A 153 3.98 4.58 15.41
CA ILE A 153 3.61 4.93 14.05
C ILE A 153 2.24 5.60 14.07
N SER A 154 2.09 6.67 13.33
CA SER A 154 0.82 7.39 13.24
C SER A 154 -0.09 6.85 12.12
N CYS A 155 0.47 6.55 10.95
CA CYS A 155 -0.24 5.96 9.83
C CYS A 155 0.73 5.19 8.92
N SER A 156 0.68 3.87 9.00
CA SER A 156 1.57 2.94 8.30
C SER A 156 1.24 2.84 6.83
N ASN A 157 2.21 3.13 5.95
CA ASN A 157 2.06 3.04 4.50
C ASN A 157 3.34 2.61 3.77
N GLY A 158 3.22 2.26 2.50
CA GLY A 158 4.27 2.09 1.51
C GLY A 158 5.38 1.10 1.84
N PRO A 159 5.13 -0.07 2.45
CA PRO A 159 6.19 -1.04 2.68
C PRO A 159 6.75 -1.54 1.35
N CYS A 160 8.07 -1.42 1.15
CA CYS A 160 8.75 -1.94 -0.04
C CYS A 160 10.25 -2.16 0.24
N TRP A 161 10.94 -2.84 -0.67
CA TRP A 161 12.33 -3.24 -0.46
C TRP A 161 13.20 -2.86 -1.65
N SER A 162 14.47 -2.53 -1.36
CA SER A 162 15.49 -2.41 -2.40
C SER A 162 15.67 -3.72 -3.18
N PRO A 163 16.12 -3.68 -4.45
CA PRO A 163 16.31 -4.89 -5.26
C PRO A 163 17.26 -5.92 -4.65
N ASP A 164 18.26 -5.47 -3.87
CA ASP A 164 19.20 -6.32 -3.15
C ASP A 164 18.66 -6.86 -1.81
N ASN A 165 17.44 -6.47 -1.42
CA ASN A 165 16.76 -6.84 -0.18
C ASN A 165 17.50 -6.44 1.11
N ARG A 166 18.34 -5.41 1.07
CA ARG A 166 19.10 -4.91 2.23
C ARG A 166 18.47 -3.68 2.87
N THR A 167 17.57 -3.02 2.16
CA THR A 167 16.86 -1.84 2.67
C THR A 167 15.37 -2.08 2.61
N PHE A 168 14.70 -1.88 3.73
CA PHE A 168 13.25 -1.82 3.83
C PHE A 168 12.83 -0.36 3.92
N TYR A 169 11.91 0.05 3.06
CA TYR A 169 11.31 1.38 3.08
C TYR A 169 9.91 1.32 3.67
N PHE A 170 9.53 2.37 4.37
CA PHE A 170 8.27 2.46 5.08
C PHE A 170 7.89 3.94 5.25
N THR A 171 6.61 4.25 5.12
CA THR A 171 6.06 5.60 5.28
C THR A 171 5.25 5.72 6.57
N ASP A 172 5.49 6.78 7.34
CA ASP A 172 4.54 7.30 8.32
C ASP A 172 3.88 8.56 7.73
N THR A 173 2.66 8.38 7.23
CA THR A 173 1.95 9.38 6.45
C THR A 173 1.73 10.69 7.20
N TYR A 174 1.32 10.63 8.46
CA TYR A 174 1.07 11.86 9.25
C TYR A 174 2.33 12.53 9.75
N ASP A 175 3.45 11.81 9.86
CA ASP A 175 4.77 12.40 10.07
C ASP A 175 5.33 13.07 8.82
N LYS A 176 4.70 12.80 7.65
CA LYS A 176 5.20 13.23 6.34
C LYS A 176 6.63 12.75 6.08
N GLN A 177 6.97 11.54 6.54
CA GLN A 177 8.29 10.96 6.43
C GLN A 177 8.20 9.59 5.77
N MET A 178 9.14 9.34 4.88
CA MET A 178 9.51 7.99 4.46
C MET A 178 10.79 7.61 5.17
N TYR A 179 10.81 6.42 5.75
CA TYR A 179 11.95 5.87 6.47
C TYR A 179 12.60 4.76 5.69
N ALA A 180 13.89 4.57 5.89
CA ALA A 180 14.64 3.40 5.48
C ALA A 180 15.18 2.68 6.72
N TYR A 181 15.17 1.35 6.66
CA TYR A 181 15.76 0.47 7.66
C TYR A 181 16.79 -0.43 6.98
N ASP A 182 17.81 -0.83 7.71
CA ASP A 182 18.60 -1.98 7.33
C ASP A 182 17.73 -3.23 7.48
N TYR A 183 17.68 -4.06 6.44
CA TYR A 183 16.84 -5.24 6.39
C TYR A 183 17.68 -6.51 6.27
N ASP A 184 17.44 -7.45 7.16
CA ASP A 184 17.99 -8.79 7.04
C ASP A 184 16.97 -9.71 6.39
N ILE A 185 17.18 -10.04 5.13
CA ILE A 185 16.27 -10.90 4.36
C ILE A 185 16.18 -12.32 4.91
N GLU A 186 17.20 -12.83 5.61
CA GLU A 186 17.17 -14.18 6.16
C GLU A 186 16.25 -14.25 7.40
N THR A 187 16.32 -13.27 8.26
CA THR A 187 15.54 -13.24 9.49
C THR A 187 14.27 -12.38 9.39
N GLY A 188 14.21 -11.43 8.43
CA GLY A 188 13.13 -10.44 8.32
C GLY A 188 13.20 -9.38 9.42
N ALA A 189 14.35 -9.20 10.05
CA ALA A 189 14.57 -8.16 11.05
C ALA A 189 14.84 -6.81 10.39
N VAL A 190 14.39 -5.73 11.05
CA VAL A 190 14.66 -4.34 10.70
C VAL A 190 15.55 -3.69 11.75
N ALA A 191 16.44 -2.80 11.32
CA ALA A 191 17.33 -2.05 12.21
C ALA A 191 17.65 -0.66 11.63
N ASN A 192 18.26 0.20 12.43
CA ASN A 192 18.83 1.48 12.01
C ASN A 192 17.84 2.36 11.24
N ARG A 193 16.62 2.56 11.79
CA ARG A 193 15.62 3.46 11.23
C ARG A 193 16.20 4.85 10.99
N ARG A 194 16.06 5.35 9.76
CA ARG A 194 16.53 6.69 9.34
C ARG A 194 15.55 7.31 8.36
N VAL A 195 15.51 8.64 8.33
CA VAL A 195 14.70 9.35 7.31
C VAL A 195 15.32 9.13 5.93
N PHE A 196 14.52 8.66 5.00
CA PHE A 196 14.88 8.49 3.59
C PHE A 196 14.45 9.69 2.76
N ALA A 197 13.18 10.12 2.90
CA ALA A 197 12.64 11.29 2.22
C ALA A 197 11.61 12.00 3.11
N SER A 198 11.37 13.29 2.86
CA SER A 198 10.43 14.11 3.62
C SER A 198 9.47 14.86 2.69
N ALA A 199 8.18 14.82 3.01
CA ALA A 199 7.13 15.61 2.36
C ALA A 199 6.68 16.82 3.20
N ARG A 200 7.45 17.23 4.23
CA ARG A 200 7.04 18.31 5.15
C ARG A 200 6.84 19.64 4.44
N ASP A 201 7.65 19.91 3.42
CA ASP A 201 7.57 21.12 2.60
C ASP A 201 6.75 20.93 1.32
N MET A 202 6.03 19.80 1.20
CA MET A 202 5.21 19.47 0.04
C MET A 202 3.73 19.70 0.32
N ALA A 203 2.98 20.09 -0.71
CA ALA A 203 1.53 20.02 -0.69
C ALA A 203 1.13 18.53 -0.84
N GLY A 204 0.65 17.93 0.26
CA GLY A 204 0.34 16.50 0.35
C GLY A 204 1.27 15.73 1.28
N THR A 205 1.14 14.43 1.28
CA THR A 205 1.94 13.51 2.10
C THR A 205 2.16 12.18 1.37
N PHE A 206 3.23 11.47 1.73
CA PHE A 206 3.50 10.13 1.20
C PHE A 206 2.43 9.14 1.64
N ASP A 207 2.12 8.20 0.74
CA ASP A 207 1.18 7.12 0.97
C ASP A 207 1.81 5.80 0.46
N GLY A 208 1.09 4.96 -0.27
CA GLY A 208 1.62 3.72 -0.80
C GLY A 208 2.83 3.91 -1.74
N ALA A 209 3.76 2.96 -1.71
CA ALA A 209 5.01 3.02 -2.45
C ALA A 209 5.42 1.67 -3.05
N THR A 210 6.31 1.72 -4.04
CA THR A 210 6.96 0.55 -4.64
C THR A 210 8.38 0.89 -5.08
N VAL A 211 9.18 -0.11 -5.46
CA VAL A 211 10.55 0.08 -5.93
C VAL A 211 10.68 -0.43 -7.36
N ASP A 212 11.38 0.32 -8.23
CA ASP A 212 11.71 -0.15 -9.56
C ASP A 212 13.00 -1.01 -9.59
N ALA A 213 13.26 -1.63 -10.74
CA ALA A 213 14.42 -2.52 -10.91
C ALA A 213 15.77 -1.80 -10.81
N GLU A 214 15.78 -0.46 -10.92
CA GLU A 214 16.98 0.38 -10.74
C GLU A 214 17.20 0.76 -9.26
N GLY A 215 16.26 0.39 -8.37
CA GLY A 215 16.33 0.66 -6.94
C GLY A 215 15.74 2.01 -6.51
N TYR A 216 15.05 2.70 -7.42
CA TYR A 216 14.36 3.96 -7.08
C TYR A 216 13.01 3.68 -6.45
N VAL A 217 12.66 4.46 -5.45
CA VAL A 217 11.38 4.36 -4.74
C VAL A 217 10.36 5.27 -5.40
N TRP A 218 9.21 4.70 -5.75
CA TRP A 218 8.05 5.41 -6.26
C TRP A 218 6.98 5.51 -5.18
N SER A 219 6.45 6.71 -4.93
CA SER A 219 5.43 6.94 -3.92
C SER A 219 4.29 7.78 -4.46
N ALA A 220 3.07 7.40 -4.10
CA ALA A 220 1.91 8.27 -4.23
C ALA A 220 2.06 9.45 -3.27
N LEU A 221 1.72 10.66 -3.74
CA LEU A 221 1.60 11.85 -2.90
C LEU A 221 0.12 12.19 -2.75
N VAL A 222 -0.53 11.61 -1.73
CA VAL A 222 -1.94 11.86 -1.45
C VAL A 222 -2.14 13.34 -1.09
N PHE A 223 -3.24 13.94 -1.54
CA PHE A 223 -3.54 15.37 -1.51
C PHE A 223 -2.63 16.26 -2.36
N GLY A 224 -1.56 15.70 -2.92
CA GLY A 224 -0.58 16.42 -3.74
C GLY A 224 -0.79 16.25 -5.25
N GLY A 225 -1.55 15.24 -5.69
CA GLY A 225 -1.82 14.98 -7.09
C GLY A 225 -0.58 14.60 -7.90
N ARG A 226 0.33 13.83 -7.31
CA ARG A 226 1.63 13.49 -7.90
C ARG A 226 2.04 12.07 -7.57
N VAL A 227 2.79 11.46 -8.48
CA VAL A 227 3.66 10.32 -8.17
C VAL A 227 5.09 10.83 -8.16
N LEU A 228 5.83 10.50 -7.11
CA LEU A 228 7.22 10.92 -6.90
C LEU A 228 8.15 9.72 -7.04
N ARG A 229 9.30 9.92 -7.68
CA ARG A 229 10.38 8.93 -7.77
C ARG A 229 11.60 9.46 -7.02
N PHE A 230 12.14 8.67 -6.12
CA PHE A 230 13.33 9.00 -5.34
C PHE A 230 14.47 8.06 -5.66
N ALA A 231 15.67 8.61 -5.84
CA ALA A 231 16.90 7.84 -6.00
C ALA A 231 17.22 7.06 -4.70
N PRO A 232 18.07 6.02 -4.75
CA PRO A 232 18.44 5.25 -3.56
C PRO A 232 19.07 6.07 -2.42
N ASP A 233 19.58 7.25 -2.71
CA ASP A 233 20.10 8.22 -1.71
C ASP A 233 19.03 9.16 -1.13
N GLY A 234 17.75 8.97 -1.49
CA GLY A 234 16.60 9.75 -1.03
C GLY A 234 16.37 11.06 -1.77
N LYS A 235 17.15 11.38 -2.80
CA LYS A 235 16.93 12.57 -3.61
C LYS A 235 15.78 12.38 -4.58
N LEU A 236 14.94 13.42 -4.71
CA LEU A 236 13.87 13.46 -5.70
C LEU A 236 14.46 13.43 -7.12
N ASP A 237 14.10 12.40 -7.88
CA ASP A 237 14.53 12.18 -9.26
C ASP A 237 13.48 12.65 -10.28
N ARG A 238 12.22 12.27 -10.05
CA ARG A 238 11.14 12.54 -11.00
C ARG A 238 9.82 12.86 -10.31
N VAL A 239 9.06 13.73 -10.94
CA VAL A 239 7.68 14.04 -10.57
C VAL A 239 6.79 13.73 -11.76
N VAL A 240 5.72 12.98 -11.54
CA VAL A 240 4.65 12.74 -12.52
C VAL A 240 3.38 13.42 -12.00
N GLU A 241 2.96 14.51 -12.67
CA GLU A 241 1.71 15.20 -12.35
C GLU A 241 0.52 14.31 -12.71
N PHE A 242 -0.54 14.37 -11.90
CA PHE A 242 -1.66 13.46 -12.00
C PHE A 242 -3.02 14.19 -12.05
N PRO A 243 -4.00 13.67 -12.80
CA PRO A 243 -5.29 14.36 -12.97
C PRO A 243 -6.18 14.34 -11.73
N VAL A 244 -5.90 13.47 -10.75
CA VAL A 244 -6.64 13.32 -9.50
C VAL A 244 -5.72 13.65 -8.33
N ARG A 245 -6.21 14.38 -7.32
CA ARG A 245 -5.37 14.81 -6.18
C ARG A 245 -5.05 13.71 -5.18
N ASN A 246 -5.95 12.77 -5.01
CA ASN A 246 -5.89 11.78 -3.93
C ASN A 246 -5.43 10.43 -4.44
N LEU A 247 -4.15 10.39 -4.84
CA LEU A 247 -3.44 9.14 -5.10
C LEU A 247 -3.13 8.48 -3.77
N THR A 248 -3.41 7.20 -3.66
CA THR A 248 -3.23 6.45 -2.42
C THR A 248 -2.08 5.44 -2.52
N SER A 249 -1.96 4.73 -3.63
CA SER A 249 -0.91 3.72 -3.74
C SER A 249 -0.48 3.47 -5.19
N VAL A 250 0.73 2.93 -5.35
CA VAL A 250 1.34 2.64 -6.65
C VAL A 250 1.98 1.25 -6.69
N MET A 251 1.91 0.59 -7.87
CA MET A 251 2.52 -0.71 -8.10
C MET A 251 2.88 -0.90 -9.56
N PHE A 252 4.10 -1.37 -9.82
CA PHE A 252 4.47 -1.81 -11.16
C PHE A 252 3.81 -3.15 -11.52
N GLY A 253 3.38 -3.26 -12.77
CA GLY A 253 2.76 -4.46 -13.30
C GLY A 253 2.70 -4.46 -14.82
N GLY A 254 1.76 -5.24 -15.35
CA GLY A 254 1.68 -5.55 -16.77
C GLY A 254 2.63 -6.68 -17.17
N PRO A 255 2.48 -7.21 -18.39
CA PRO A 255 3.27 -8.37 -18.84
C PRO A 255 4.80 -8.17 -18.78
N ASN A 256 5.25 -6.92 -18.92
CA ASN A 256 6.68 -6.54 -18.90
C ASN A 256 7.09 -5.83 -17.61
N LEU A 257 6.17 -5.65 -16.63
CA LEU A 257 6.37 -4.86 -15.42
C LEU A 257 6.74 -3.38 -15.69
N ASP A 258 6.31 -2.82 -16.81
CA ASP A 258 6.62 -1.47 -17.28
C ASP A 258 5.43 -0.51 -17.21
N ILE A 259 4.32 -0.95 -16.63
CA ILE A 259 3.13 -0.15 -16.33
C ILE A 259 3.13 0.15 -14.83
N LEU A 260 3.03 1.42 -14.44
CA LEU A 260 2.80 1.78 -13.04
C LEU A 260 1.30 1.99 -12.83
N PHE A 261 0.66 1.07 -12.11
CA PHE A 261 -0.72 1.19 -11.68
C PHE A 261 -0.84 2.11 -10.48
N VAL A 262 -1.90 2.93 -10.45
CA VAL A 262 -2.14 3.92 -9.40
C VAL A 262 -3.58 3.78 -8.90
N ALA A 263 -3.73 3.54 -7.61
CA ALA A 263 -5.02 3.59 -6.93
C ALA A 263 -5.33 5.01 -6.44
N THR A 264 -6.62 5.36 -6.38
CA THR A 264 -7.07 6.68 -5.93
C THR A 264 -8.27 6.58 -5.01
N MET A 265 -8.47 7.61 -4.20
CA MET A 265 -9.57 7.73 -3.26
C MET A 265 -10.63 8.70 -3.79
N GLY A 266 -11.91 8.32 -3.72
CA GLY A 266 -13.06 9.11 -4.15
C GLY A 266 -13.86 9.76 -3.03
N ARG A 267 -13.69 9.28 -1.78
CA ARG A 267 -14.43 9.81 -0.65
C ARG A 267 -14.05 11.26 -0.31
N PRO A 268 -14.97 12.05 0.23
CA PRO A 268 -14.60 13.30 0.89
C PRO A 268 -13.60 13.04 2.01
N MET A 269 -12.62 13.92 2.15
CA MET A 269 -11.69 13.90 3.27
C MET A 269 -11.88 15.16 4.11
N TRP A 270 -12.03 14.99 5.42
CA TRP A 270 -12.26 16.10 6.36
C TRP A 270 -13.41 17.03 5.92
N GLY A 271 -14.47 16.44 5.36
CA GLY A 271 -15.61 17.20 4.85
C GLY A 271 -15.36 17.95 3.53
N ILE A 272 -14.16 17.86 2.92
CA ILE A 272 -13.84 18.48 1.64
C ILE A 272 -14.24 17.53 0.51
N PRO A 273 -15.24 17.88 -0.32
CA PRO A 273 -15.63 17.04 -1.46
C PRO A 273 -14.53 16.97 -2.51
N GLN A 274 -14.32 15.78 -3.05
CA GLN A 274 -13.50 15.57 -4.24
C GLN A 274 -14.28 16.03 -5.47
N LYS A 275 -13.70 16.89 -6.29
CA LYS A 275 -14.37 17.47 -7.48
C LYS A 275 -13.93 16.82 -8.78
N GLU A 276 -12.83 16.10 -8.79
CA GLU A 276 -12.28 15.46 -9.97
C GLU A 276 -13.23 14.35 -10.47
N ARG A 277 -13.40 14.30 -11.78
CA ARG A 277 -14.32 13.38 -12.44
C ARG A 277 -13.98 11.91 -12.16
N ASP A 278 -12.70 11.58 -12.27
CA ASP A 278 -12.21 10.19 -12.25
C ASP A 278 -11.66 9.79 -10.86
N LYS A 279 -12.07 10.50 -9.81
CA LYS A 279 -11.72 10.18 -8.41
C LYS A 279 -12.19 8.79 -8.03
N GLY A 280 -11.40 8.08 -7.23
CA GLY A 280 -11.68 6.68 -6.86
C GLY A 280 -11.43 5.70 -8.02
N GLY A 281 -10.91 6.18 -9.15
CA GLY A 281 -10.53 5.36 -10.29
C GLY A 281 -9.21 4.63 -10.10
N LEU A 282 -8.98 3.63 -10.95
CA LEU A 282 -7.71 2.94 -11.08
C LEU A 282 -7.04 3.38 -12.38
N PHE A 283 -5.78 3.77 -12.31
CA PHE A 283 -5.05 4.32 -13.45
C PHE A 283 -3.82 3.49 -13.80
N ALA A 284 -3.34 3.67 -15.02
CA ALA A 284 -2.07 3.16 -15.51
C ALA A 284 -1.22 4.30 -16.04
N ILE A 285 0.05 4.32 -15.66
CA ILE A 285 1.08 5.20 -16.24
C ILE A 285 2.01 4.35 -17.08
N THR A 286 2.19 4.72 -18.34
CA THR A 286 3.09 4.06 -19.29
C THR A 286 4.18 5.01 -19.77
N GLY A 287 5.19 4.49 -20.46
CA GLY A 287 6.26 5.32 -21.03
C GLY A 287 7.26 5.87 -20.01
N LEU A 288 7.32 5.31 -18.82
CA LEU A 288 8.25 5.73 -17.75
C LEU A 288 9.71 5.43 -18.05
N GLY A 289 9.98 4.44 -18.93
CA GLY A 289 11.34 4.02 -19.32
C GLY A 289 12.03 3.13 -18.28
N VAL A 290 11.30 2.67 -17.27
CA VAL A 290 11.78 1.78 -16.21
C VAL A 290 10.82 0.63 -15.99
N LYS A 291 11.24 -0.40 -15.27
CA LYS A 291 10.44 -1.57 -14.93
C LYS A 291 10.42 -1.79 -13.42
N GLY A 292 9.33 -2.37 -12.92
CA GLY A 292 9.25 -2.86 -11.56
C GLY A 292 9.91 -4.23 -11.39
N LEU A 293 9.72 -4.76 -10.18
CA LEU A 293 10.11 -6.12 -9.81
C LEU A 293 8.84 -6.95 -9.59
N PRO A 294 8.88 -8.27 -9.86
CA PRO A 294 7.77 -9.15 -9.51
C PRO A 294 7.51 -9.12 -8.00
N GLU A 295 6.27 -8.92 -7.60
CA GLU A 295 5.90 -9.07 -6.20
C GLU A 295 5.72 -10.55 -5.87
N PRO A 296 6.27 -11.04 -4.75
CA PRO A 296 6.11 -12.41 -4.32
C PRO A 296 4.71 -12.66 -3.73
N ARG A 297 4.30 -13.92 -3.72
CA ARG A 297 3.14 -14.37 -2.96
C ARG A 297 3.55 -14.75 -1.53
N PHE A 298 2.61 -14.63 -0.59
CA PHE A 298 2.80 -15.13 0.77
C PHE A 298 2.99 -16.66 0.75
N ALA A 299 4.05 -17.15 1.40
CA ALA A 299 4.47 -18.55 1.30
C ALA A 299 3.89 -19.46 2.42
N GLY A 300 3.03 -18.89 3.28
CA GLY A 300 2.35 -19.62 4.38
C GLY A 300 0.94 -20.11 4.08
#